data_3aa1d15b7efc1524336eaa6669174703
#
_entry.id   3aa1d15b7efc1524336eaa6669174703
#
_cell.length_a   1.000
_cell.length_b   1.000
_cell.length_c   1.000
_cell.angle_alpha   90.00
_cell.angle_beta   90.00
_cell.angle_gamma   90.00
#
_symmetry.space_group_name_H-M   'P 1'
#
loop_
_entity.id
_entity.type
_entity.pdbx_description
1 polymer ?
#
loop_
_entity_poly.entity_id
_entity_poly.type
_entity_poly.pdbx_seq_one_letter_code
_entity_poly.pdbx_strand_id
1 'polypeptide(L)'
;MLFLALAFASCHRGERQTLRSALQMAYADPDSALAMLHTIDRRSLPPEEKAYYALTYYLAQDKSGLDVANDSLIRIAYNYYAKHPKDSLYARCMYYMGVYYSLSDSLERANYCLDVAAQEAQVQKDTATLCLVWSKNSWVVRKTNAPLGLKYASQALAVYRKYSQATPLNTIYYILLKGECERLCGKSQEALSGSKEAERIALALGDSVTLSNVYQDMSCFAAGAHDAKAVH
;
A
#
# COMPACT_ATOMS: atom_id res chain seq x y z
N MET A 1 32.72 -29.75 16.51
CA MET A 1 31.84 -28.61 16.78
C MET A 1 31.93 -27.48 15.74
N LEU A 2 33.06 -27.25 15.06
CA LEU A 2 33.21 -26.17 14.06
C LEU A 2 32.34 -26.37 12.79
N PHE A 3 32.14 -27.59 12.34
CA PHE A 3 31.36 -27.92 11.14
C PHE A 3 29.85 -27.70 11.31
N LEU A 4 29.29 -27.88 12.51
CA LEU A 4 27.87 -27.58 12.78
C LEU A 4 27.59 -26.07 12.78
N ALA A 5 28.53 -25.26 13.30
CA ALA A 5 28.36 -23.79 13.31
C ALA A 5 28.38 -23.19 11.89
N LEU A 6 29.19 -23.74 10.98
CA LEU A 6 29.25 -23.33 9.58
C LEU A 6 27.99 -23.72 8.80
N ALA A 7 27.38 -24.87 9.10
CA ALA A 7 26.12 -25.28 8.46
C ALA A 7 24.95 -24.41 8.88
N PHE A 8 24.85 -24.02 10.15
CA PHE A 8 23.81 -23.09 10.62
C PHE A 8 23.97 -21.68 10.04
N ALA A 9 25.19 -21.16 9.94
CA ALA A 9 25.46 -19.85 9.33
C ALA A 9 25.13 -19.81 7.84
N SER A 10 25.30 -20.91 7.11
CA SER A 10 24.97 -21.04 5.70
C SER A 10 23.45 -21.08 5.48
N CYS A 11 22.70 -21.79 6.32
CA CYS A 11 21.25 -21.90 6.24
C CYS A 11 20.56 -20.55 6.48
N HIS A 12 20.96 -19.82 7.52
CA HIS A 12 20.44 -18.47 7.80
C HIS A 12 20.76 -17.44 6.70
N ARG A 13 21.90 -17.58 6.01
CA ARG A 13 22.21 -16.68 4.89
C ARG A 13 21.26 -16.86 3.71
N GLY A 14 20.88 -18.10 3.42
CA GLY A 14 19.88 -18.42 2.39
C GLY A 14 18.49 -17.88 2.73
N GLU A 15 18.05 -18.06 3.97
CA GLU A 15 16.75 -17.57 4.45
C GLU A 15 16.64 -16.04 4.38
N ARG A 16 17.68 -15.30 4.80
CA ARG A 16 17.73 -13.83 4.67
C ARG A 16 17.62 -13.36 3.23
N GLN A 17 18.28 -14.04 2.30
CA GLN A 17 18.19 -13.69 0.89
C GLN A 17 16.79 -13.94 0.35
N THR A 18 16.19 -15.08 0.70
CA THR A 18 14.80 -15.40 0.34
C THR A 18 13.82 -14.37 0.88
N LEU A 19 13.96 -13.95 2.15
CA LEU A 19 13.13 -12.90 2.75
C LEU A 19 13.23 -11.56 2.00
N ARG A 20 14.46 -11.15 1.65
CA ARG A 20 14.66 -9.90 0.88
C ARG A 20 14.06 -9.98 -0.51
N SER A 21 14.24 -11.09 -1.20
CA SER A 21 13.67 -11.32 -2.52
C SER A 21 12.13 -11.33 -2.47
N ALA A 22 11.55 -11.99 -1.45
CA ALA A 22 10.11 -12.01 -1.24
C ALA A 22 9.55 -10.58 -1.01
N LEU A 23 10.22 -9.73 -0.22
CA LEU A 23 9.79 -8.35 -0.02
C LEU A 23 9.83 -7.54 -1.33
N GLN A 24 10.86 -7.72 -2.14
CA GLN A 24 10.97 -7.05 -3.44
C GLN A 24 9.87 -7.49 -4.41
N MET A 25 9.52 -8.78 -4.39
CA MET A 25 8.46 -9.33 -5.24
C MET A 25 7.05 -8.99 -4.76
N ALA A 26 6.84 -8.77 -3.48
CA ALA A 26 5.52 -8.68 -2.85
C ALA A 26 4.58 -7.63 -3.46
N TYR A 27 5.09 -6.64 -4.18
CA TYR A 27 4.29 -5.64 -4.89
C TYR A 27 3.99 -6.00 -6.35
N ALA A 28 4.92 -6.67 -7.02
CA ALA A 28 4.82 -6.97 -8.45
C ALA A 28 4.20 -8.35 -8.70
N ASP A 29 4.51 -9.31 -7.85
CA ASP A 29 4.06 -10.69 -7.90
C ASP A 29 3.90 -11.23 -6.47
N PRO A 30 2.80 -10.85 -5.79
CA PRO A 30 2.58 -11.22 -4.40
C PRO A 30 2.39 -12.72 -4.19
N ASP A 31 1.86 -13.45 -5.16
CA ASP A 31 1.66 -14.89 -5.07
C ASP A 31 3.01 -15.64 -5.10
N SER A 32 3.93 -15.23 -5.96
CA SER A 32 5.30 -15.75 -5.93
C SER A 32 6.03 -15.38 -4.64
N ALA A 33 5.80 -14.18 -4.11
CA ALA A 33 6.36 -13.80 -2.81
C ALA A 33 5.84 -14.68 -1.67
N LEU A 34 4.54 -14.99 -1.64
CA LEU A 34 3.94 -15.92 -0.68
C LEU A 34 4.52 -17.33 -0.83
N ALA A 35 4.66 -17.82 -2.06
CA ALA A 35 5.26 -19.13 -2.33
C ALA A 35 6.70 -19.21 -1.80
N MET A 36 7.51 -18.16 -2.00
CA MET A 36 8.86 -18.08 -1.45
C MET A 36 8.85 -18.09 0.09
N LEU A 37 7.95 -17.34 0.72
CA LEU A 37 7.84 -17.28 2.18
C LEU A 37 7.41 -18.64 2.78
N HIS A 38 6.59 -19.41 2.09
CA HIS A 38 6.19 -20.75 2.54
C HIS A 38 7.35 -21.75 2.59
N THR A 39 8.47 -21.50 1.91
CA THR A 39 9.68 -22.37 2.00
C THR A 39 10.48 -22.16 3.27
N ILE A 40 10.19 -21.10 4.05
CA ILE A 40 10.98 -20.72 5.24
C ILE A 40 10.38 -21.34 6.50
N ASP A 41 11.22 -22.01 7.30
CA ASP A 41 10.80 -22.43 8.65
C ASP A 41 10.84 -21.24 9.63
N ARG A 42 9.66 -20.65 9.86
CA ARG A 42 9.48 -19.50 10.76
C ARG A 42 9.98 -19.77 12.19
N ARG A 43 10.02 -21.03 12.64
CA ARG A 43 10.35 -21.37 14.02
C ARG A 43 11.83 -21.15 14.30
N SER A 44 12.67 -21.38 13.31
CA SER A 44 14.12 -21.23 13.38
C SER A 44 14.60 -19.79 13.29
N LEU A 45 13.78 -18.86 12.77
CA LEU A 45 14.19 -17.48 12.51
C LEU A 45 14.48 -16.71 13.81
N PRO A 46 15.54 -15.87 13.84
CA PRO A 46 15.76 -14.87 14.89
C PRO A 46 14.62 -13.84 14.97
N PRO A 47 14.48 -13.11 16.09
CA PRO A 47 13.37 -12.15 16.27
C PRO A 47 13.25 -11.10 15.16
N GLU A 48 14.36 -10.55 14.67
CA GLU A 48 14.40 -9.60 13.55
C GLU A 48 13.85 -10.23 12.27
N GLU A 49 14.31 -11.40 11.93
CA GLU A 49 13.88 -12.10 10.72
C GLU A 49 12.45 -12.61 10.82
N LYS A 50 11.97 -12.96 12.03
CA LYS A 50 10.55 -13.24 12.27
C LYS A 50 9.67 -12.03 12.03
N ALA A 51 10.09 -10.84 12.46
CA ALA A 51 9.39 -9.60 12.24
C ALA A 51 9.38 -9.24 10.75
N TYR A 52 10.52 -9.37 10.09
CA TYR A 52 10.65 -9.15 8.65
C TYR A 52 9.75 -10.09 7.85
N TYR A 53 9.80 -11.40 8.16
CA TYR A 53 8.91 -12.41 7.58
C TYR A 53 7.43 -12.02 7.75
N ALA A 54 7.03 -11.70 8.98
CA ALA A 54 5.65 -11.39 9.32
C ALA A 54 5.13 -10.17 8.55
N LEU A 55 5.94 -9.11 8.46
CA LEU A 55 5.59 -7.92 7.71
C LEU A 55 5.50 -8.20 6.20
N THR A 56 6.46 -8.93 5.65
CA THR A 56 6.48 -9.27 4.22
C THR A 56 5.31 -10.17 3.84
N TYR A 57 4.98 -11.14 4.69
CA TYR A 57 3.85 -12.04 4.48
C TYR A 57 2.52 -11.29 4.50
N TYR A 58 2.32 -10.42 5.49
CA TYR A 58 1.13 -9.59 5.60
C TYR A 58 0.98 -8.65 4.39
N LEU A 59 2.07 -8.03 3.96
CA LEU A 59 2.11 -7.20 2.74
C LEU A 59 1.71 -8.00 1.50
N ALA A 60 2.29 -9.18 1.31
CA ALA A 60 1.99 -10.01 0.14
C ALA A 60 0.53 -10.48 0.13
N GLN A 61 -0.05 -10.83 1.29
CA GLN A 61 -1.47 -11.15 1.40
C GLN A 61 -2.36 -9.95 1.02
N ASP A 62 -2.05 -8.74 1.54
CA ASP A 62 -2.77 -7.52 1.18
C ASP A 62 -2.74 -7.27 -0.34
N LYS A 63 -1.60 -7.49 -0.98
CA LYS A 63 -1.44 -7.28 -2.44
C LYS A 63 -2.06 -8.39 -3.29
N SER A 64 -2.17 -9.63 -2.80
CA SER A 64 -2.93 -10.71 -3.43
C SER A 64 -4.46 -10.54 -3.26
N GLY A 65 -4.92 -9.53 -2.53
CA GLY A 65 -6.35 -9.36 -2.23
C GLY A 65 -6.90 -10.40 -1.26
N LEU A 66 -6.02 -11.10 -0.53
CA LEU A 66 -6.41 -12.05 0.50
C LEU A 66 -6.86 -11.32 1.78
N ASP A 67 -7.74 -11.97 2.54
CA ASP A 67 -8.19 -11.41 3.81
C ASP A 67 -7.04 -11.32 4.82
N VAL A 68 -6.70 -10.09 5.21
CA VAL A 68 -5.66 -9.77 6.19
C VAL A 68 -6.23 -9.54 7.61
N ALA A 69 -7.43 -10.04 7.88
CA ALA A 69 -8.08 -9.90 9.18
C ALA A 69 -7.32 -10.61 10.33
N ASN A 70 -6.38 -11.53 10.01
CA ASN A 70 -5.56 -12.18 11.02
C ASN A 70 -4.45 -11.24 11.52
N ASP A 71 -4.61 -10.73 12.73
CA ASP A 71 -3.68 -9.79 13.35
C ASP A 71 -2.37 -10.41 13.87
N SER A 72 -2.29 -11.75 13.92
CA SER A 72 -1.16 -12.44 14.56
C SER A 72 0.19 -12.11 13.92
N LEU A 73 0.25 -12.02 12.60
CA LEU A 73 1.48 -11.72 11.89
C LEU A 73 1.88 -10.25 12.02
N ILE A 74 0.95 -9.33 11.81
CA ILE A 74 1.30 -7.91 11.92
C ILE A 74 1.68 -7.53 13.36
N ARG A 75 1.13 -8.19 14.37
CA ARG A 75 1.53 -8.02 15.77
C ARG A 75 2.95 -8.52 16.04
N ILE A 76 3.40 -9.62 15.40
CA ILE A 76 4.78 -10.07 15.51
C ILE A 76 5.73 -8.99 14.97
N ALA A 77 5.44 -8.44 13.80
CA ALA A 77 6.20 -7.34 13.22
C ALA A 77 6.19 -6.11 14.13
N TYR A 78 5.01 -5.68 14.58
CA TYR A 78 4.85 -4.51 15.44
C TYR A 78 5.62 -4.64 16.76
N ASN A 79 5.54 -5.79 17.45
CA ASN A 79 6.23 -6.01 18.72
C ASN A 79 7.75 -5.90 18.61
N TYR A 80 8.30 -6.17 17.44
CA TYR A 80 9.72 -5.98 17.16
C TYR A 80 10.01 -4.53 16.75
N TYR A 81 9.36 -4.01 15.69
CA TYR A 81 9.69 -2.70 15.13
C TYR A 81 9.35 -1.53 16.07
N ALA A 82 8.34 -1.65 16.93
CA ALA A 82 8.04 -0.64 17.95
C ALA A 82 9.20 -0.43 18.95
N LYS A 83 10.05 -1.42 19.13
CA LYS A 83 11.30 -1.33 19.94
C LYS A 83 12.50 -0.88 19.11
N HIS A 84 12.35 -0.83 17.79
CA HIS A 84 13.40 -0.46 16.84
C HIS A 84 12.92 0.61 15.87
N PRO A 85 12.49 1.81 16.35
CA PRO A 85 11.84 2.83 15.52
C PRO A 85 12.77 3.45 14.47
N LYS A 86 14.08 3.23 14.57
CA LYS A 86 15.07 3.65 13.57
C LYS A 86 15.22 2.67 12.41
N ASP A 87 14.57 1.49 12.48
CA ASP A 87 14.58 0.53 11.39
C ASP A 87 13.78 1.07 10.20
N SER A 88 14.30 0.85 9.00
CA SER A 88 13.69 1.31 7.75
C SER A 88 12.30 0.73 7.48
N LEU A 89 11.95 -0.38 8.11
CA LEU A 89 10.64 -1.02 7.97
C LEU A 89 9.62 -0.57 9.04
N TYR A 90 10.02 0.25 10.02
CA TYR A 90 9.12 0.70 11.06
C TYR A 90 7.94 1.50 10.51
N ALA A 91 8.18 2.46 9.62
CA ALA A 91 7.12 3.24 8.97
C ALA A 91 6.11 2.34 8.24
N ARG A 92 6.60 1.36 7.50
CA ARG A 92 5.77 0.39 6.77
C ARG A 92 4.98 -0.53 7.72
N CYS A 93 5.59 -0.96 8.81
CA CYS A 93 4.92 -1.73 9.84
C CYS A 93 3.77 -0.93 10.48
N MET A 94 3.99 0.34 10.81
CA MET A 94 2.95 1.22 11.33
C MET A 94 1.82 1.44 10.32
N TYR A 95 2.13 1.57 9.02
CA TYR A 95 1.12 1.63 7.97
C TYR A 95 0.20 0.39 8.00
N TYR A 96 0.77 -0.82 8.03
CA TYR A 96 -0.03 -2.05 8.04
C TYR A 96 -0.78 -2.28 9.36
N MET A 97 -0.26 -1.81 10.48
CA MET A 97 -1.04 -1.73 11.73
C MET A 97 -2.25 -0.80 11.57
N GLY A 98 -2.09 0.33 10.91
CA GLY A 98 -3.18 1.24 10.58
C GLY A 98 -4.22 0.60 9.66
N VAL A 99 -3.78 -0.16 8.64
CA VAL A 99 -4.67 -0.95 7.78
C VAL A 99 -5.46 -1.96 8.62
N TYR A 100 -4.79 -2.74 9.44
CA TYR A 100 -5.43 -3.72 10.34
C TYR A 100 -6.50 -3.07 11.22
N TYR A 101 -6.17 -1.98 11.93
CA TYR A 101 -7.13 -1.28 12.77
C TYR A 101 -8.29 -0.65 12.00
N SER A 102 -8.08 -0.22 10.76
CA SER A 102 -9.15 0.31 9.92
C SER A 102 -10.17 -0.75 9.47
N LEU A 103 -9.77 -2.02 9.44
CA LEU A 103 -10.64 -3.16 9.16
C LEU A 103 -11.35 -3.68 10.43
N SER A 104 -10.81 -3.36 11.61
CA SER A 104 -11.32 -3.78 12.91
C SER A 104 -12.16 -2.70 13.61
N ASP A 105 -12.70 -1.72 12.87
CA ASP A 105 -13.49 -0.58 13.35
C ASP A 105 -12.83 0.26 14.47
N SER A 106 -11.50 0.18 14.59
CA SER A 106 -10.72 0.95 15.57
C SER A 106 -10.12 2.19 14.92
N LEU A 107 -10.96 3.13 14.46
CA LEU A 107 -10.55 4.29 13.67
C LEU A 107 -9.51 5.19 14.39
N GLU A 108 -9.62 5.37 15.70
CA GLU A 108 -8.65 6.16 16.46
C GLU A 108 -7.24 5.53 16.41
N ARG A 109 -7.16 4.21 16.63
CA ARG A 109 -5.89 3.48 16.53
C ARG A 109 -5.36 3.45 15.10
N ALA A 110 -6.24 3.32 14.13
CA ALA A 110 -5.87 3.37 12.72
C ALA A 110 -5.22 4.72 12.38
N ASN A 111 -5.87 5.83 12.75
CA ASN A 111 -5.35 7.17 12.51
C ASN A 111 -4.00 7.38 13.21
N TYR A 112 -3.88 7.00 14.49
CA TYR A 112 -2.60 7.08 15.19
C TYR A 112 -1.47 6.35 14.45
N CYS A 113 -1.71 5.10 14.05
CA CYS A 113 -0.71 4.31 13.32
C CYS A 113 -0.36 4.93 11.96
N LEU A 114 -1.34 5.44 11.23
CA LEU A 114 -1.13 6.09 9.93
C LEU A 114 -0.37 7.41 10.08
N ASP A 115 -0.63 8.20 11.13
CA ASP A 115 0.10 9.44 11.40
C ASP A 115 1.57 9.16 11.73
N VAL A 116 1.85 8.16 12.58
CA VAL A 116 3.22 7.72 12.88
C VAL A 116 3.90 7.23 11.61
N ALA A 117 3.21 6.41 10.80
CA ALA A 117 3.75 5.92 9.53
C ALA A 117 4.11 7.06 8.58
N ALA A 118 3.27 8.12 8.49
CA ALA A 118 3.54 9.28 7.66
C ALA A 118 4.78 10.06 8.14
N GLN A 119 4.88 10.32 9.44
CA GLN A 119 5.99 11.04 10.04
C GLN A 119 7.32 10.30 9.82
N GLU A 120 7.35 9.02 10.13
CA GLU A 120 8.54 8.18 9.97
C GLU A 120 8.94 8.02 8.50
N ALA A 121 7.97 7.81 7.59
CA ALA A 121 8.24 7.73 6.16
C ALA A 121 8.83 9.04 5.61
N GLN A 122 8.41 10.20 6.13
CA GLN A 122 9.00 11.49 5.77
C GLN A 122 10.45 11.61 6.24
N VAL A 123 10.71 11.25 7.50
CA VAL A 123 12.06 11.28 8.11
C VAL A 123 13.02 10.35 7.35
N GLN A 124 12.55 9.15 7.04
CA GLN A 124 13.34 8.12 6.34
C GLN A 124 13.41 8.35 4.82
N LYS A 125 12.64 9.30 4.27
CA LYS A 125 12.47 9.51 2.83
C LYS A 125 11.93 8.27 2.10
N ASP A 126 11.13 7.46 2.80
CA ASP A 126 10.43 6.31 2.21
C ASP A 126 9.20 6.76 1.43
N THR A 127 9.45 7.15 0.19
CA THR A 127 8.43 7.64 -0.75
C THR A 127 7.32 6.62 -0.97
N ALA A 128 7.64 5.33 -1.03
CA ALA A 128 6.66 4.27 -1.25
C ALA A 128 5.66 4.19 -0.09
N THR A 129 6.16 4.11 1.16
CA THR A 129 5.29 4.07 2.34
C THR A 129 4.49 5.35 2.49
N LEU A 130 5.07 6.52 2.20
CA LEU A 130 4.37 7.80 2.27
C LEU A 130 3.17 7.86 1.30
N CYS A 131 3.34 7.38 0.06
CA CYS A 131 2.24 7.28 -0.90
C CYS A 131 1.13 6.33 -0.41
N LEU A 132 1.49 5.19 0.18
CA LEU A 132 0.54 4.24 0.76
C LEU A 132 -0.27 4.88 1.89
N VAL A 133 0.38 5.59 2.81
CA VAL A 133 -0.28 6.28 3.93
C VAL A 133 -1.26 7.33 3.44
N TRP A 134 -0.85 8.20 2.52
CA TRP A 134 -1.74 9.25 2.02
C TRP A 134 -2.91 8.69 1.22
N SER A 135 -2.70 7.64 0.43
CA SER A 135 -3.82 6.99 -0.27
C SER A 135 -4.81 6.35 0.72
N LYS A 136 -4.32 5.70 1.77
CA LYS A 136 -5.17 5.12 2.82
C LYS A 136 -5.93 6.19 3.60
N ASN A 137 -5.26 7.27 4.00
CA ASN A 137 -5.90 8.41 4.66
C ASN A 137 -6.99 9.02 3.77
N SER A 138 -6.70 9.23 2.48
CA SER A 138 -7.71 9.68 1.52
C SER A 138 -8.93 8.75 1.52
N TRP A 139 -8.68 7.46 1.40
CA TRP A 139 -9.74 6.45 1.36
C TRP A 139 -10.62 6.45 2.60
N VAL A 140 -10.04 6.58 3.78
CA VAL A 140 -10.75 6.59 5.07
C VAL A 140 -11.65 7.81 5.20
N VAL A 141 -11.14 9.00 4.84
CA VAL A 141 -11.86 10.27 5.13
C VAL A 141 -12.73 10.77 3.98
N ARG A 142 -12.58 10.26 2.74
CA ARG A 142 -13.20 10.87 1.55
C ARG A 142 -14.72 11.00 1.59
N LYS A 143 -15.40 10.09 2.29
CA LYS A 143 -16.87 10.10 2.42
C LYS A 143 -17.39 11.07 3.50
N THR A 144 -16.59 11.30 4.55
CA THR A 144 -16.94 12.18 5.67
C THR A 144 -16.35 13.58 5.53
N ASN A 145 -15.20 13.69 4.87
CA ASN A 145 -14.51 14.95 4.61
C ASN A 145 -13.82 14.89 3.23
N ALA A 146 -14.62 15.07 2.19
CA ALA A 146 -14.15 14.98 0.80
C ALA A 146 -13.00 15.96 0.48
N PRO A 147 -12.99 17.23 0.94
CA PRO A 147 -11.86 18.13 0.72
C PRO A 147 -10.54 17.61 1.32
N LEU A 148 -10.59 17.04 2.52
CA LEU A 148 -9.41 16.43 3.15
C LEU A 148 -8.96 15.17 2.39
N GLY A 149 -9.91 14.34 1.96
CA GLY A 149 -9.65 13.20 1.08
C GLY A 149 -8.94 13.60 -0.20
N LEU A 150 -9.42 14.66 -0.86
CA LEU A 150 -8.81 15.21 -2.07
C LEU A 150 -7.39 15.74 -1.82
N LYS A 151 -7.15 16.38 -0.68
CA LYS A 151 -5.81 16.83 -0.29
C LYS A 151 -4.83 15.65 -0.22
N TYR A 152 -5.20 14.58 0.50
CA TYR A 152 -4.37 13.39 0.63
C TYR A 152 -4.15 12.67 -0.71
N ALA A 153 -5.20 12.48 -1.51
CA ALA A 153 -5.08 11.86 -2.84
C ALA A 153 -4.15 12.65 -3.77
N SER A 154 -4.27 13.99 -3.75
CA SER A 154 -3.43 14.88 -4.55
C SER A 154 -1.96 14.81 -4.14
N GLN A 155 -1.68 14.75 -2.82
CA GLN A 155 -0.32 14.58 -2.28
C GLN A 155 0.25 13.22 -2.69
N ALA A 156 -0.52 12.14 -2.56
CA ALA A 156 -0.09 10.80 -2.96
C ALA A 156 0.28 10.76 -4.45
N LEU A 157 -0.59 11.25 -5.34
CA LEU A 157 -0.32 11.28 -6.78
C LEU A 157 0.90 12.15 -7.13
N ALA A 158 1.02 13.34 -6.51
CA ALA A 158 2.12 14.26 -6.80
C ALA A 158 3.50 13.68 -6.43
N VAL A 159 3.57 12.96 -5.32
CA VAL A 159 4.79 12.30 -4.87
C VAL A 159 5.04 11.03 -5.69
N TYR A 160 3.99 10.24 -5.95
CA TYR A 160 4.12 9.01 -6.72
C TYR A 160 4.64 9.24 -8.13
N ARG A 161 4.22 10.31 -8.81
CA ARG A 161 4.73 10.69 -10.15
C ARG A 161 6.24 10.96 -10.20
N LYS A 162 6.84 11.30 -9.06
CA LYS A 162 8.29 11.54 -8.93
C LYS A 162 9.04 10.31 -8.44
N TYR A 163 8.34 9.25 -8.12
CA TYR A 163 8.95 8.04 -7.59
C TYR A 163 9.60 7.23 -8.72
N SER A 164 10.89 6.91 -8.55
CA SER A 164 11.69 6.23 -9.59
C SER A 164 11.21 4.81 -9.94
N GLN A 165 10.45 4.19 -9.04
CA GLN A 165 9.87 2.87 -9.23
C GLN A 165 8.34 2.93 -9.47
N ALA A 166 7.84 4.08 -9.93
CA ALA A 166 6.43 4.22 -10.26
C ALA A 166 6.05 3.27 -11.41
N THR A 167 4.94 2.56 -11.22
CA THR A 167 4.38 1.65 -12.23
C THR A 167 3.16 2.28 -12.90
N PRO A 168 2.86 1.92 -14.16
CA PRO A 168 1.66 2.40 -14.84
C PRO A 168 0.37 2.06 -14.08
N LEU A 169 0.22 0.84 -13.58
CA LEU A 169 -0.97 0.40 -12.83
C LEU A 169 -1.20 1.23 -11.58
N ASN A 170 -0.17 1.44 -10.77
CA ASN A 170 -0.30 2.26 -9.57
C ASN A 170 -0.53 3.75 -9.91
N THR A 171 0.01 4.24 -11.03
CA THR A 171 -0.27 5.61 -11.51
C THR A 171 -1.75 5.77 -11.82
N ILE A 172 -2.35 4.80 -12.53
CA ILE A 172 -3.80 4.75 -12.77
C ILE A 172 -4.57 4.80 -11.44
N TYR A 173 -4.20 3.95 -10.47
CA TYR A 173 -4.84 3.91 -9.16
C TYR A 173 -4.85 5.29 -8.46
N TYR A 174 -3.72 5.99 -8.41
CA TYR A 174 -3.64 7.31 -7.76
C TYR A 174 -4.42 8.39 -8.51
N ILE A 175 -4.46 8.31 -9.85
CA ILE A 175 -5.28 9.23 -10.67
C ILE A 175 -6.77 9.02 -10.37
N LEU A 176 -7.24 7.77 -10.37
CA LEU A 176 -8.66 7.45 -10.14
C LEU A 176 -9.07 7.75 -8.69
N LEU A 177 -8.21 7.47 -7.70
CA LEU A 177 -8.45 7.87 -6.30
C LEU A 177 -8.65 9.38 -6.16
N LYS A 178 -7.79 10.18 -6.82
CA LYS A 178 -7.95 11.64 -6.85
C LYS A 178 -9.26 12.04 -7.54
N GLY A 179 -9.59 11.44 -8.69
CA GLY A 179 -10.82 11.68 -9.41
C GLY A 179 -12.07 11.40 -8.59
N GLU A 180 -12.09 10.30 -7.84
CA GLU A 180 -13.21 10.00 -6.93
C GLU A 180 -13.35 11.06 -5.83
N CYS A 181 -12.24 11.55 -5.26
CA CYS A 181 -12.29 12.63 -4.28
C CYS A 181 -12.74 13.96 -4.92
N GLU A 182 -12.34 14.25 -6.16
CA GLU A 182 -12.82 15.41 -6.93
C GLU A 182 -14.33 15.32 -7.15
N ARG A 183 -14.85 14.16 -7.56
CA ARG A 183 -16.29 13.92 -7.72
C ARG A 183 -17.05 14.16 -6.42
N LEU A 184 -16.56 13.64 -5.29
CA LEU A 184 -17.15 13.85 -3.97
C LEU A 184 -17.10 15.32 -3.51
N CYS A 185 -16.19 16.12 -4.06
CA CYS A 185 -16.14 17.59 -3.87
C CYS A 185 -17.00 18.37 -4.87
N GLY A 186 -17.82 17.72 -5.70
CA GLY A 186 -18.60 18.37 -6.77
C GLY A 186 -17.77 18.79 -7.99
N LYS A 187 -16.52 18.33 -8.11
CA LYS A 187 -15.58 18.65 -9.19
C LYS A 187 -15.50 17.53 -10.23
N SER A 188 -16.68 17.03 -10.65
CA SER A 188 -16.76 15.86 -11.55
C SER A 188 -16.17 16.12 -12.94
N GLN A 189 -16.15 17.36 -13.39
CA GLN A 189 -15.55 17.72 -14.68
C GLN A 189 -14.02 17.61 -14.63
N GLU A 190 -13.41 18.02 -13.52
CA GLU A 190 -11.97 17.85 -13.24
C GLU A 190 -11.59 16.38 -13.13
N ALA A 191 -12.43 15.59 -12.41
CA ALA A 191 -12.25 14.15 -12.30
C ALA A 191 -12.25 13.46 -13.66
N LEU A 192 -13.24 13.79 -14.51
CA LEU A 192 -13.35 13.24 -15.86
C LEU A 192 -12.16 13.67 -16.75
N SER A 193 -11.74 14.92 -16.64
CA SER A 193 -10.56 15.41 -17.38
C SER A 193 -9.28 14.70 -16.96
N GLY A 194 -9.08 14.53 -15.64
CA GLY A 194 -7.89 13.84 -15.09
C GLY A 194 -7.86 12.37 -15.47
N SER A 195 -9.01 11.69 -15.51
CA SER A 195 -9.08 10.25 -15.82
C SER A 195 -8.69 9.89 -17.26
N LYS A 196 -8.70 10.85 -18.20
CA LYS A 196 -8.19 10.64 -19.57
C LYS A 196 -6.70 10.24 -19.59
N GLU A 197 -5.91 10.67 -18.60
CA GLU A 197 -4.53 10.20 -18.45
C GLU A 197 -4.51 8.71 -18.07
N ALA A 198 -5.39 8.29 -17.14
CA ALA A 198 -5.52 6.89 -16.75
C ALA A 198 -5.95 6.01 -17.93
N GLU A 199 -6.91 6.48 -18.74
CA GLU A 199 -7.34 5.81 -19.98
C GLU A 199 -6.18 5.61 -20.95
N ARG A 200 -5.41 6.67 -21.22
CA ARG A 200 -4.25 6.59 -22.11
C ARG A 200 -3.20 5.59 -21.62
N ILE A 201 -2.95 5.56 -20.31
CA ILE A 201 -2.01 4.61 -19.72
C ILE A 201 -2.55 3.16 -19.84
N ALA A 202 -3.84 2.94 -19.55
CA ALA A 202 -4.47 1.63 -19.63
C ALA A 202 -4.49 1.09 -21.08
N LEU A 203 -4.76 1.94 -22.07
CA LEU A 203 -4.68 1.59 -23.49
C LEU A 203 -3.26 1.17 -23.89
N ALA A 204 -2.24 1.89 -23.40
CA ALA A 204 -0.85 1.57 -23.68
C ALA A 204 -0.38 0.25 -23.04
N LEU A 205 -1.00 -0.17 -21.92
CA LEU A 205 -0.75 -1.47 -21.29
C LEU A 205 -1.38 -2.64 -22.05
N GLY A 206 -2.43 -2.41 -22.85
CA GLY A 206 -3.18 -3.46 -23.53
C GLY A 206 -3.97 -4.37 -22.57
N ASP A 207 -4.15 -3.99 -21.31
CA ASP A 207 -4.88 -4.76 -20.31
C ASP A 207 -6.37 -4.36 -20.30
N SER A 208 -7.20 -5.24 -20.82
CA SER A 208 -8.65 -5.02 -20.94
C SER A 208 -9.36 -4.90 -19.60
N VAL A 209 -8.88 -5.58 -18.56
CA VAL A 209 -9.47 -5.50 -17.20
C VAL A 209 -9.21 -4.13 -16.61
N THR A 210 -7.97 -3.65 -16.64
CA THR A 210 -7.61 -2.31 -16.19
C THR A 210 -8.37 -1.25 -16.97
N LEU A 211 -8.48 -1.38 -18.29
CA LEU A 211 -9.22 -0.43 -19.13
C LEU A 211 -10.72 -0.40 -18.78
N SER A 212 -11.32 -1.56 -18.53
CA SER A 212 -12.73 -1.67 -18.09
C SER A 212 -12.95 -0.94 -16.76
N ASN A 213 -12.06 -1.13 -15.80
CA ASN A 213 -12.14 -0.44 -14.50
C ASN A 213 -12.03 1.09 -14.67
N VAL A 214 -11.12 1.56 -15.52
CA VAL A 214 -10.97 3.00 -15.84
C VAL A 214 -12.26 3.54 -16.44
N TYR A 215 -12.89 2.85 -17.39
CA TYR A 215 -14.14 3.30 -18.00
C TYR A 215 -15.32 3.30 -17.01
N GLN A 216 -15.35 2.35 -16.08
CA GLN A 216 -16.36 2.36 -15.01
C GLN A 216 -16.24 3.62 -14.14
N ASP A 217 -15.03 3.98 -13.70
CA ASP A 217 -14.82 5.21 -12.92
C ASP A 217 -15.13 6.46 -13.73
N MET A 218 -14.71 6.53 -15.00
CA MET A 218 -15.04 7.65 -15.91
C MET A 218 -16.55 7.82 -16.09
N SER A 219 -17.30 6.72 -16.17
CA SER A 219 -18.77 6.76 -16.25
C SER A 219 -19.38 7.36 -15.00
N CYS A 220 -18.88 7.00 -13.79
CA CYS A 220 -19.32 7.61 -12.53
C CYS A 220 -18.99 9.12 -12.47
N PHE A 221 -17.84 9.53 -12.99
CA PHE A 221 -17.45 10.94 -13.04
C PHE A 221 -18.31 11.72 -14.04
N ALA A 222 -18.62 11.14 -15.19
CA ALA A 222 -19.47 11.74 -16.21
C ALA A 222 -20.90 11.95 -15.70
N ALA A 223 -21.48 10.96 -15.01
CA ALA A 223 -22.81 11.09 -14.40
C ALA A 223 -22.84 12.27 -13.41
N GLY A 224 -21.87 12.38 -12.50
CA GLY A 224 -21.79 13.51 -11.57
C GLY A 224 -21.58 14.86 -12.26
N ALA A 225 -20.96 14.92 -13.43
CA ALA A 225 -20.79 16.14 -14.20
C ALA A 225 -22.10 16.57 -14.91
N HIS A 226 -22.95 15.63 -15.29
CA HIS A 226 -24.28 15.91 -15.85
C HIS A 226 -25.23 16.43 -14.78
N ASP A 227 -25.26 15.81 -13.61
CA ASP A 227 -26.12 16.23 -12.49
C ASP A 227 -25.76 17.64 -12.02
N ALA A 228 -24.48 18.00 -11.97
CA ALA A 228 -24.05 19.35 -11.62
C ALA A 228 -24.51 20.43 -12.63
N LYS A 229 -24.68 20.10 -13.92
CA LYS A 229 -25.18 21.00 -14.94
C LYS A 229 -26.70 21.15 -14.94
N ALA A 230 -27.43 20.16 -14.39
CA ALA A 230 -28.89 20.20 -14.33
C ALA A 230 -29.43 21.06 -13.17
N VAL A 231 -28.55 21.43 -12.21
CA VAL A 231 -28.87 22.22 -11.00
C VAL A 231 -28.62 23.74 -11.21
N HIS A 232 -28.00 24.12 -12.33
CA HIS A 232 -27.73 25.53 -12.72
C HIS A 232 -28.53 25.91 -13.97
#